data_53bea1f08cd51f04bae4370af8697e3e
#
_entry.id   53bea1f08cd51f04bae4370af8697e3e
#
_cell.length_a   1.000
_cell.length_b   1.000
_cell.length_c   1.000
_cell.angle_alpha   90.00
_cell.angle_beta   90.00
_cell.angle_gamma   90.00
#
_symmetry.space_group_name_H-M   'P 1'
#
loop_
_entity.id
_entity.type
_entity.pdbx_description
1 polymer ?
#
loop_
_entity_poly.entity_id
_entity_poly.type
_entity_poly.pdbx_seq_one_letter_code
_entity_poly.pdbx_strand_id
1 'polypeptide(L)'
;VCSVGMPALFVALLICIIRACTLEGTDVAVQILQENGSLVEGVVNGSALDGLKYMFSPGWAANVGYYVPAKAVVDGAEVSSIMVNGVAQAIVAYKSGAPSIFNVVSTAGGQMFFSLSLGMGAMITYGSYLQKKENLQKNALLIIIMDTMVALMAGLCVMPARFALDPAGNIGGPKLLFITMQNVFHSMGTLGPIFGILFYLLVVFAAISSSISLLEVIVAHFVDKARIEGKGDKRKKYTLIAAALVGLGCILVCADCLGSSGIAPANILNIAEPKNWAADWLDFWDALSEGIMMPLGALLMCLMIGWEVGPEFVKEEAEQSLSLIHISEP
;
A
#
# COMPACT_ATOMS: atom_id res chain seq x y z
N VAL A 1 16.76 5.74 -15.18
CA VAL A 1 15.36 6.01 -14.84
C VAL A 1 15.25 6.43 -13.38
N CYS A 2 15.72 5.65 -12.41
CA CYS A 2 15.56 5.96 -10.99
C CYS A 2 16.26 7.25 -10.53
N SER A 3 17.44 7.58 -11.05
CA SER A 3 18.22 8.76 -10.66
C SER A 3 17.56 10.11 -11.01
N VAL A 4 16.68 10.13 -12.02
CA VAL A 4 15.94 11.33 -12.44
C VAL A 4 14.46 11.21 -12.10
N GLY A 5 13.88 10.02 -12.29
CA GLY A 5 12.46 9.78 -12.06
C GLY A 5 12.04 9.95 -10.58
N MET A 6 12.84 9.44 -9.64
CA MET A 6 12.50 9.57 -8.20
C MET A 6 12.52 11.03 -7.72
N PRO A 7 13.56 11.86 -7.97
CA PRO A 7 13.48 13.28 -7.64
C PRO A 7 12.31 14.01 -8.29
N ALA A 8 12.01 13.70 -9.56
CA ALA A 8 10.87 14.29 -10.25
C ALA A 8 9.53 13.90 -9.58
N LEU A 9 9.38 12.63 -9.12
CA LEU A 9 8.22 12.19 -8.36
C LEU A 9 8.08 12.95 -7.04
N PHE A 10 9.17 13.17 -6.32
CA PHE A 10 9.15 13.97 -5.08
C PHE A 10 8.64 15.40 -5.32
N VAL A 11 9.12 16.06 -6.38
CA VAL A 11 8.66 17.40 -6.74
C VAL A 11 7.17 17.39 -7.13
N ALA A 12 6.73 16.40 -7.91
CA ALA A 12 5.33 16.25 -8.27
C ALA A 12 4.44 16.02 -7.04
N LEU A 13 4.87 15.18 -6.10
CA LEU A 13 4.16 14.94 -4.84
C LEU A 13 4.06 16.23 -4.00
N LEU A 14 5.13 17.03 -3.89
CA LEU A 14 5.08 18.29 -3.15
C LEU A 14 4.04 19.26 -3.73
N ILE A 15 3.96 19.39 -5.04
CA ILE A 15 2.96 20.22 -5.72
C ILE A 15 1.55 19.68 -5.43
N CYS A 16 1.36 18.35 -5.51
CA CYS A 16 0.09 17.72 -5.20
C CYS A 16 -0.31 17.89 -3.73
N ILE A 17 0.63 17.84 -2.78
CA ILE A 17 0.38 18.09 -1.36
C ILE A 17 -0.14 19.51 -1.13
N ILE A 18 0.53 20.50 -1.70
CA ILE A 18 0.09 21.89 -1.57
C ILE A 18 -1.34 22.04 -2.09
N ARG A 19 -1.64 21.45 -3.25
CA ARG A 19 -2.98 21.51 -3.82
C ARG A 19 -4.01 20.75 -2.99
N ALA A 20 -3.69 19.56 -2.53
CA ALA A 20 -4.58 18.73 -1.72
C ALA A 20 -4.98 19.41 -0.40
N CYS A 21 -4.02 20.07 0.26
CA CYS A 21 -4.27 20.81 1.50
C CYS A 21 -5.05 22.11 1.29
N THR A 22 -5.08 22.67 0.07
CA THR A 22 -5.82 23.89 -0.29
C THR A 22 -7.14 23.61 -1.00
N LEU A 23 -7.58 22.36 -1.06
CA LEU A 23 -8.86 22.01 -1.64
C LEU A 23 -10.00 22.51 -0.76
N GLU A 24 -10.97 23.14 -1.42
CA GLU A 24 -12.26 23.42 -0.81
C GLU A 24 -13.03 22.11 -0.63
N GLY A 25 -13.63 21.94 0.53
CA GLY A 25 -14.45 20.76 0.81
C GLY A 25 -15.76 20.77 0.05
N THR A 26 -16.23 19.59 -0.31
CA THR A 26 -17.55 19.38 -0.90
C THR A 26 -18.54 18.90 0.15
N ASP A 27 -19.73 19.47 0.17
CA ASP A 27 -20.80 19.02 1.04
C ASP A 27 -21.64 17.99 0.30
N VAL A 28 -21.87 16.83 0.91
CA VAL A 28 -22.62 15.72 0.30
C VAL A 28 -23.81 15.37 1.16
N ALA A 29 -25.01 15.41 0.56
CA ALA A 29 -26.22 14.91 1.19
C ALA A 29 -26.20 13.38 1.24
N VAL A 30 -26.39 12.81 2.42
CA VAL A 30 -26.31 11.36 2.67
C VAL A 30 -27.42 10.92 3.61
N GLN A 31 -27.68 9.61 3.64
CA GLN A 31 -28.50 8.97 4.64
C GLN A 31 -27.60 8.33 5.72
N ILE A 32 -27.65 8.83 6.92
CA ILE A 32 -26.82 8.35 8.03
C ILE A 32 -27.55 7.21 8.72
N LEU A 33 -26.94 6.03 8.67
CA LEU A 33 -27.44 4.85 9.39
C LEU A 33 -27.06 4.96 10.87
N GLN A 34 -28.04 4.99 11.73
CA GLN A 34 -27.86 5.00 13.18
C GLN A 34 -27.76 3.57 13.75
N GLU A 35 -27.23 3.42 14.95
CA GLU A 35 -27.10 2.14 15.65
C GLU A 35 -28.44 1.38 15.83
N ASN A 36 -29.53 2.11 15.89
CA ASN A 36 -30.90 1.55 15.98
C ASN A 36 -31.45 1.07 14.62
N GLY A 37 -30.68 1.17 13.53
CA GLY A 37 -31.10 0.81 12.18
C GLY A 37 -31.94 1.87 11.44
N SER A 38 -32.20 3.02 12.07
CA SER A 38 -32.93 4.12 11.40
C SER A 38 -32.01 4.91 10.49
N LEU A 39 -32.56 5.44 9.41
CA LEU A 39 -31.89 6.33 8.47
C LEU A 39 -32.29 7.78 8.77
N VAL A 40 -31.30 8.64 8.88
CA VAL A 40 -31.50 10.07 9.10
C VAL A 40 -30.82 10.83 7.98
N GLU A 41 -31.55 11.73 7.35
CA GLU A 41 -30.98 12.62 6.35
C GLU A 41 -29.99 13.59 6.99
N GLY A 42 -28.82 13.72 6.37
CA GLY A 42 -27.77 14.60 6.86
C GLY A 42 -26.89 15.11 5.74
N VAL A 43 -26.10 16.12 6.05
CA VAL A 43 -25.06 16.64 5.15
C VAL A 43 -23.71 16.38 5.82
N VAL A 44 -22.84 15.73 5.06
CA VAL A 44 -21.45 15.53 5.50
C VAL A 44 -20.57 16.54 4.79
N ASN A 45 -19.91 17.37 5.57
CA ASN A 45 -19.06 18.44 5.07
C ASN A 45 -17.65 17.93 4.83
N GLY A 46 -17.13 18.16 3.64
CA GLY A 46 -15.76 17.84 3.28
C GLY A 46 -14.77 18.85 3.89
N SER A 47 -13.62 18.36 4.35
CA SER A 47 -12.55 19.21 4.87
C SER A 47 -11.18 18.55 4.71
N ALA A 48 -10.28 19.23 4.01
CA ALA A 48 -8.88 18.81 3.91
C ALA A 48 -8.19 18.73 5.28
N LEU A 49 -8.60 19.60 6.22
CA LEU A 49 -8.05 19.62 7.58
C LEU A 49 -8.40 18.36 8.38
N ASP A 50 -9.60 17.79 8.16
CA ASP A 50 -10.00 16.55 8.82
C ASP A 50 -9.21 15.35 8.29
N GLY A 51 -8.80 15.39 7.03
CA GLY A 51 -7.84 14.43 6.46
C GLY A 51 -6.48 14.49 7.14
N LEU A 52 -5.96 15.69 7.45
CA LEU A 52 -4.74 15.84 8.23
C LEU A 52 -4.90 15.35 9.66
N LYS A 53 -5.99 15.71 10.33
CA LYS A 53 -6.28 15.20 11.69
C LYS A 53 -6.36 13.68 11.71
N TYR A 54 -7.04 13.06 10.73
CA TYR A 54 -7.13 11.61 10.61
C TYR A 54 -5.74 10.97 10.46
N MET A 55 -4.89 11.50 9.59
CA MET A 55 -3.55 10.98 9.32
C MET A 55 -2.63 11.02 10.55
N PHE A 56 -2.67 12.11 11.32
CA PHE A 56 -1.82 12.30 12.50
C PHE A 56 -2.47 11.86 13.81
N SER A 57 -3.71 11.36 13.77
CA SER A 57 -4.36 10.81 14.95
C SER A 57 -3.82 9.42 15.25
N PRO A 58 -3.32 9.18 16.49
CA PRO A 58 -2.85 7.86 16.87
C PRO A 58 -3.99 6.84 16.74
N GLY A 59 -3.76 5.74 16.02
CA GLY A 59 -4.77 4.73 15.76
C GLY A 59 -5.44 4.14 17.01
N TRP A 60 -4.73 4.12 18.15
CA TRP A 60 -5.24 3.64 19.45
C TRP A 60 -5.98 4.71 20.27
N ALA A 61 -5.84 5.98 19.92
CA ALA A 61 -6.45 7.11 20.64
C ALA A 61 -7.33 7.95 19.71
N ALA A 62 -7.69 7.44 18.54
CA ALA A 62 -8.39 8.18 17.51
C ALA A 62 -9.82 8.51 17.97
N ASN A 63 -10.05 9.77 18.26
CA ASN A 63 -11.39 10.35 18.41
C ASN A 63 -11.89 10.98 17.10
N VAL A 64 -11.14 10.82 16.01
CA VAL A 64 -11.56 11.31 14.70
C VAL A 64 -12.45 10.26 14.07
N GLY A 65 -13.76 10.47 14.21
CA GLY A 65 -14.73 9.68 13.48
C GLY A 65 -14.76 10.03 11.99
N TYR A 66 -15.15 9.07 11.19
CA TYR A 66 -15.30 9.24 9.76
C TYR A 66 -16.48 8.43 9.26
N TYR A 67 -17.03 8.86 8.12
CA TYR A 67 -18.12 8.14 7.49
C TYR A 67 -17.59 7.03 6.58
N VAL A 68 -18.29 5.91 6.59
CA VAL A 68 -18.03 4.75 5.72
C VAL A 68 -19.33 4.34 5.03
N PRO A 69 -19.27 3.84 3.79
CA PRO A 69 -20.43 3.27 3.12
C PRO A 69 -21.06 2.18 3.97
N ALA A 70 -22.36 2.22 4.10
CA ALA A 70 -23.14 1.25 4.83
C ALA A 70 -24.30 0.72 3.97
N LYS A 71 -24.88 -0.38 4.39
CA LYS A 71 -26.10 -0.92 3.81
C LYS A 71 -27.20 -0.90 4.84
N ALA A 72 -28.40 -0.56 4.42
CA ALA A 72 -29.60 -0.66 5.26
C ALA A 72 -30.63 -1.57 4.58
N VAL A 73 -31.46 -2.19 5.38
CA VAL A 73 -32.59 -2.97 4.88
C VAL A 73 -33.79 -2.03 4.74
N VAL A 74 -34.20 -1.77 3.51
CA VAL A 74 -35.39 -0.96 3.18
C VAL A 74 -36.33 -1.85 2.38
N ASP A 75 -37.57 -1.95 2.82
CA ASP A 75 -38.60 -2.81 2.21
C ASP A 75 -38.18 -4.28 2.02
N GLY A 76 -37.34 -4.78 2.93
CA GLY A 76 -36.86 -6.18 2.88
C GLY A 76 -35.65 -6.42 1.96
N ALA A 77 -35.13 -5.39 1.31
CA ALA A 77 -33.95 -5.45 0.45
C ALA A 77 -32.78 -4.68 1.05
N GLU A 78 -31.56 -5.21 0.95
CA GLU A 78 -30.34 -4.48 1.28
C GLU A 78 -30.02 -3.46 0.19
N VAL A 79 -29.99 -2.19 0.57
CA VAL A 79 -29.66 -1.08 -0.31
C VAL A 79 -28.49 -0.27 0.23
N SER A 80 -27.65 0.23 -0.67
CA SER A 80 -26.51 1.12 -0.35
C SER A 80 -26.79 2.59 -0.63
N SER A 81 -27.92 2.88 -1.25
CA SER A 81 -28.38 4.25 -1.54
C SER A 81 -29.92 4.30 -1.61
N ILE A 82 -30.48 5.46 -1.32
CA ILE A 82 -31.93 5.71 -1.39
C ILE A 82 -32.17 6.95 -2.26
N MET A 83 -33.24 6.92 -3.04
CA MET A 83 -33.70 8.08 -3.81
C MET A 83 -34.49 9.03 -2.92
N VAL A 84 -33.96 10.22 -2.71
CA VAL A 84 -34.63 11.28 -1.94
C VAL A 84 -34.79 12.48 -2.89
N ASN A 85 -36.02 12.92 -3.10
CA ASN A 85 -36.36 14.04 -4.01
C ASN A 85 -35.75 13.88 -5.42
N GLY A 86 -35.65 12.65 -5.94
CA GLY A 86 -35.09 12.37 -7.27
C GLY A 86 -33.54 12.32 -7.32
N VAL A 87 -32.86 12.45 -6.19
CA VAL A 87 -31.41 12.36 -6.09
C VAL A 87 -31.04 11.10 -5.31
N ALA A 88 -30.11 10.31 -5.82
CA ALA A 88 -29.59 9.13 -5.10
C ALA A 88 -28.65 9.59 -3.98
N GLN A 89 -29.05 9.38 -2.75
CA GLN A 89 -28.22 9.65 -1.56
C GLN A 89 -27.59 8.34 -1.09
N ALA A 90 -26.28 8.33 -0.90
CA ALA A 90 -25.56 7.18 -0.35
C ALA A 90 -25.89 6.96 1.14
N ILE A 91 -25.99 5.70 1.55
CA ILE A 91 -26.15 5.34 2.95
C ILE A 91 -24.77 5.24 3.55
N VAL A 92 -24.54 5.97 4.64
CA VAL A 92 -23.26 5.99 5.37
C VAL A 92 -23.47 5.72 6.85
N ALA A 93 -22.50 5.06 7.48
CA ALA A 93 -22.45 4.90 8.93
C ALA A 93 -21.29 5.71 9.49
N TYR A 94 -21.51 6.36 10.62
CA TYR A 94 -20.45 7.05 11.34
C TYR A 94 -19.64 6.04 12.14
N LYS A 95 -18.38 5.93 11.84
CA LYS A 95 -17.46 5.04 12.54
C LYS A 95 -16.59 5.87 13.48
N SER A 96 -16.78 5.68 14.77
CA SER A 96 -15.98 6.29 15.83
C SER A 96 -15.38 5.19 16.71
N GLY A 97 -14.29 5.48 17.32
CA GLY A 97 -13.63 4.58 18.27
C GLY A 97 -12.22 4.19 17.83
N ALA A 98 -11.39 3.86 18.81
CA ALA A 98 -10.04 3.38 18.57
C ALA A 98 -10.07 1.90 18.20
N PRO A 99 -9.37 1.48 17.14
CA PRO A 99 -9.17 0.07 16.86
C PRO A 99 -8.33 -0.56 17.99
N SER A 100 -8.43 -1.89 18.13
CA SER A 100 -7.57 -2.61 19.07
C SER A 100 -6.09 -2.36 18.76
N ILE A 101 -5.27 -2.15 19.77
CA ILE A 101 -3.80 -2.01 19.62
C ILE A 101 -3.22 -3.18 18.86
N PHE A 102 -3.72 -4.39 19.10
CA PHE A 102 -3.26 -5.58 18.38
C PHE A 102 -3.54 -5.47 16.88
N ASN A 103 -4.72 -5.00 16.48
CA ASN A 103 -5.03 -4.80 15.06
C ASN A 103 -4.15 -3.71 14.43
N VAL A 104 -3.89 -2.62 15.15
CA VAL A 104 -3.02 -1.54 14.66
C VAL A 104 -1.60 -2.07 14.43
N VAL A 105 -1.03 -2.77 15.42
CA VAL A 105 0.33 -3.33 15.33
C VAL A 105 0.42 -4.40 14.24
N SER A 106 -0.58 -5.26 14.11
CA SER A 106 -0.62 -6.30 13.09
C SER A 106 -0.67 -5.72 11.69
N THR A 107 -1.56 -4.75 11.44
CA THR A 107 -1.71 -4.12 10.12
C THR A 107 -0.48 -3.26 9.78
N ALA A 108 -0.02 -2.43 10.71
CA ALA A 108 1.17 -1.61 10.50
C ALA A 108 2.44 -2.46 10.34
N GLY A 109 2.53 -3.57 11.09
CA GLY A 109 3.62 -4.53 10.97
C GLY A 109 3.67 -5.21 9.60
N GLY A 110 2.53 -5.68 9.10
CA GLY A 110 2.41 -6.26 7.76
C GLY A 110 2.86 -5.28 6.69
N GLN A 111 2.32 -4.06 6.72
CA GLN A 111 2.71 -3.00 5.80
C GLN A 111 4.22 -2.67 5.87
N MET A 112 4.81 -2.66 7.07
CA MET A 112 6.25 -2.43 7.25
C MET A 112 7.09 -3.56 6.63
N PHE A 113 6.68 -4.81 6.77
CA PHE A 113 7.36 -5.94 6.13
C PHE A 113 7.35 -5.82 4.61
N PHE A 114 6.22 -5.40 4.04
CA PHE A 114 6.08 -5.17 2.59
C PHE A 114 6.94 -3.99 2.13
N SER A 115 6.79 -2.83 2.74
CA SER A 115 7.46 -1.58 2.34
C SER A 115 8.98 -1.70 2.39
N LEU A 116 9.52 -2.29 3.46
CA LEU A 116 10.95 -2.53 3.63
C LEU A 116 11.44 -3.84 3.00
N SER A 117 10.57 -4.58 2.31
CA SER A 117 10.90 -5.86 1.64
C SER A 117 11.50 -6.91 2.58
N LEU A 118 11.02 -6.95 3.84
CA LEU A 118 11.48 -7.90 4.84
C LEU A 118 10.73 -9.23 4.73
N GLY A 119 11.39 -10.33 5.10
CA GLY A 119 10.77 -11.67 5.16
C GLY A 119 10.61 -12.39 3.83
N MET A 120 10.76 -11.73 2.68
CA MET A 120 10.61 -12.30 1.34
C MET A 120 11.93 -12.71 0.66
N GLY A 121 13.06 -12.60 1.34
CA GLY A 121 14.38 -12.91 0.76
C GLY A 121 14.99 -11.79 -0.11
N ALA A 122 14.28 -10.69 -0.34
CA ALA A 122 14.76 -9.59 -1.18
C ALA A 122 16.06 -8.99 -0.65
N MET A 123 16.14 -8.75 0.66
CA MET A 123 17.34 -8.20 1.29
C MET A 123 18.55 -9.15 1.20
N ILE A 124 18.35 -10.47 1.20
CA ILE A 124 19.42 -11.44 0.95
C ILE A 124 19.95 -11.32 -0.47
N THR A 125 19.03 -11.27 -1.46
CA THR A 125 19.40 -11.11 -2.87
C THR A 125 20.13 -9.79 -3.11
N TYR A 126 19.64 -8.67 -2.58
CA TYR A 126 20.29 -7.37 -2.76
C TYR A 126 21.62 -7.29 -2.00
N GLY A 127 21.68 -7.87 -0.80
CA GLY A 127 22.93 -8.00 -0.04
C GLY A 127 24.04 -8.70 -0.82
N SER A 128 23.69 -9.71 -1.62
CA SER A 128 24.67 -10.43 -2.46
C SER A 128 25.31 -9.58 -3.57
N TYR A 129 24.69 -8.45 -3.92
CA TYR A 129 25.22 -7.50 -4.93
C TYR A 129 25.99 -6.33 -4.31
N LEU A 130 25.94 -6.17 -2.98
CA LEU A 130 26.66 -5.10 -2.30
C LEU A 130 28.16 -5.33 -2.29
N GLN A 131 28.92 -4.24 -2.41
CA GLN A 131 30.37 -4.29 -2.24
C GLN A 131 30.72 -4.31 -0.75
N LYS A 132 31.79 -5.02 -0.38
CA LYS A 132 32.24 -5.13 1.03
C LYS A 132 32.58 -3.81 1.71
N LYS A 133 32.82 -2.74 0.94
CA LYS A 133 33.11 -1.38 1.43
C LYS A 133 31.87 -0.56 1.82
N GLU A 134 30.67 -1.07 1.55
CA GLU A 134 29.43 -0.34 1.84
C GLU A 134 29.06 -0.42 3.32
N ASN A 135 28.67 0.72 3.88
CA ASN A 135 28.23 0.79 5.28
C ASN A 135 26.77 0.34 5.40
N LEU A 136 26.57 -0.91 5.88
CA LEU A 136 25.26 -1.53 6.01
C LEU A 136 24.32 -0.74 6.94
N GLN A 137 24.84 -0.26 8.09
CA GLN A 137 24.03 0.46 9.07
C GLN A 137 23.53 1.81 8.51
N LYS A 138 24.43 2.57 7.88
CA LYS A 138 24.08 3.86 7.26
C LYS A 138 23.08 3.68 6.14
N ASN A 139 23.26 2.67 5.29
CA ASN A 139 22.36 2.37 4.20
C ASN A 139 20.99 1.91 4.70
N ALA A 140 20.92 1.05 5.72
CA ALA A 140 19.67 0.62 6.33
C ALA A 140 18.90 1.81 6.94
N LEU A 141 19.59 2.68 7.69
CA LEU A 141 18.95 3.88 8.26
C LEU A 141 18.44 4.83 7.17
N LEU A 142 19.21 5.03 6.11
CA LEU A 142 18.80 5.88 4.98
C LEU A 142 17.55 5.33 4.28
N ILE A 143 17.49 4.00 4.07
CA ILE A 143 16.31 3.36 3.47
C ILE A 143 15.08 3.58 4.35
N ILE A 144 15.17 3.35 5.66
CA ILE A 144 14.05 3.56 6.60
C ILE A 144 13.56 5.01 6.57
N ILE A 145 14.48 5.97 6.62
CA ILE A 145 14.12 7.41 6.60
C ILE A 145 13.44 7.76 5.28
N MET A 146 14.02 7.35 4.16
CA MET A 146 13.46 7.67 2.83
C MET A 146 12.11 7.01 2.60
N ASP A 147 11.92 5.76 2.99
CA ASP A 147 10.65 5.05 2.92
C ASP A 147 9.57 5.78 3.74
N THR A 148 9.87 6.12 4.98
CA THR A 148 8.96 6.87 5.85
C THR A 148 8.61 8.24 5.26
N MET A 149 9.59 8.97 4.71
CA MET A 149 9.34 10.27 4.08
C MET A 149 8.39 10.16 2.88
N VAL A 150 8.59 9.17 2.00
CA VAL A 150 7.71 8.93 0.85
C VAL A 150 6.30 8.59 1.31
N ALA A 151 6.17 7.71 2.29
CA ALA A 151 4.86 7.31 2.84
C ALA A 151 4.11 8.51 3.44
N LEU A 152 4.80 9.36 4.23
CA LEU A 152 4.22 10.59 4.77
C LEU A 152 3.79 11.56 3.67
N MET A 153 4.62 11.77 2.65
CA MET A 153 4.29 12.65 1.53
C MET A 153 3.08 12.14 0.74
N ALA A 154 3.01 10.84 0.48
CA ALA A 154 1.87 10.23 -0.19
C ALA A 154 0.59 10.39 0.65
N GLY A 155 0.66 10.14 1.95
CA GLY A 155 -0.45 10.35 2.89
C GLY A 155 -0.93 11.80 2.91
N LEU A 156 0.00 12.77 3.00
CA LEU A 156 -0.30 14.21 2.95
C LEU A 156 -0.92 14.65 1.62
N CYS A 157 -0.65 13.93 0.54
CA CYS A 157 -1.28 14.19 -0.75
C CYS A 157 -2.69 13.61 -0.84
N VAL A 158 -2.88 12.35 -0.40
CA VAL A 158 -4.10 11.60 -0.64
C VAL A 158 -5.17 11.87 0.43
N MET A 159 -4.80 11.89 1.73
CA MET A 159 -5.78 11.99 2.81
C MET A 159 -6.54 13.32 2.86
N PRO A 160 -5.88 14.50 2.78
CA PRO A 160 -6.62 15.75 2.68
C PRO A 160 -7.57 15.81 1.49
N ALA A 161 -7.12 15.34 0.33
CA ALA A 161 -7.93 15.31 -0.86
C ALA A 161 -9.15 14.38 -0.72
N ARG A 162 -8.98 13.18 -0.15
CA ARG A 162 -10.06 12.24 0.11
C ARG A 162 -11.12 12.86 1.02
N PHE A 163 -10.73 13.42 2.15
CA PHE A 163 -11.66 14.01 3.12
C PHE A 163 -12.33 15.29 2.60
N ALA A 164 -11.67 16.05 1.72
CA ALA A 164 -12.27 17.21 1.08
C ALA A 164 -13.29 16.83 -0.01
N LEU A 165 -12.99 15.85 -0.85
CA LEU A 165 -13.74 15.55 -2.07
C LEU A 165 -14.71 14.36 -1.93
N ASP A 166 -14.47 13.45 -0.98
CA ASP A 166 -15.33 12.31 -0.68
C ASP A 166 -15.54 12.16 0.83
N PRO A 167 -16.24 13.10 1.48
CA PRO A 167 -16.49 13.04 2.91
C PRO A 167 -17.37 11.84 3.32
N ALA A 168 -18.16 11.30 2.39
CA ALA A 168 -18.98 10.11 2.60
C ALA A 168 -18.16 8.80 2.64
N GLY A 169 -16.89 8.83 2.21
CA GLY A 169 -15.99 7.68 2.30
C GLY A 169 -16.24 6.59 1.25
N ASN A 170 -16.84 6.92 0.11
CA ASN A 170 -17.13 5.97 -0.96
C ASN A 170 -15.88 5.46 -1.68
N ILE A 171 -14.78 6.22 -1.59
CA ILE A 171 -13.51 5.92 -2.25
C ILE A 171 -12.54 5.37 -1.22
N GLY A 172 -12.12 4.12 -1.41
CA GLY A 172 -11.15 3.44 -0.55
C GLY A 172 -10.23 2.53 -1.37
N GLY A 173 -9.18 1.99 -0.75
CA GLY A 173 -8.23 1.09 -1.39
C GLY A 173 -7.53 1.71 -2.62
N PRO A 174 -7.25 0.93 -3.69
CA PRO A 174 -6.57 1.42 -4.89
C PRO A 174 -7.28 2.58 -5.59
N LYS A 175 -8.60 2.72 -5.40
CA LYS A 175 -9.39 3.83 -5.96
C LYS A 175 -8.94 5.20 -5.43
N LEU A 176 -8.35 5.27 -4.23
CA LEU A 176 -7.76 6.50 -3.69
C LEU A 176 -6.68 7.07 -4.60
N LEU A 177 -5.81 6.23 -5.15
CA LEU A 177 -4.75 6.68 -6.05
C LEU A 177 -5.31 7.14 -7.40
N PHE A 178 -6.30 6.44 -7.95
CA PHE A 178 -6.77 6.71 -9.31
C PHE A 178 -7.90 7.74 -9.34
N ILE A 179 -8.90 7.66 -8.45
CA ILE A 179 -10.05 8.55 -8.48
C ILE A 179 -9.76 9.85 -7.73
N THR A 180 -9.26 9.75 -6.47
CA THR A 180 -9.00 10.95 -5.65
C THR A 180 -7.95 11.84 -6.31
N MET A 181 -6.86 11.26 -6.81
CA MET A 181 -5.80 12.03 -7.47
C MET A 181 -6.25 12.66 -8.78
N GLN A 182 -7.13 12.01 -9.56
CA GLN A 182 -7.72 12.65 -10.74
C GLN A 182 -8.54 13.89 -10.37
N ASN A 183 -9.30 13.82 -9.28
CA ASN A 183 -10.06 14.97 -8.78
C ASN A 183 -9.13 16.12 -8.33
N VAL A 184 -8.00 15.80 -7.71
CA VAL A 184 -6.97 16.80 -7.39
C VAL A 184 -6.44 17.47 -8.65
N PHE A 185 -6.08 16.69 -9.69
CA PHE A 185 -5.61 17.26 -10.96
C PHE A 185 -6.70 18.07 -11.66
N HIS A 186 -7.95 17.60 -11.64
CA HIS A 186 -9.06 18.37 -12.20
C HIS A 186 -9.21 19.75 -11.52
N SER A 187 -8.99 19.80 -10.22
CA SER A 187 -9.03 21.06 -9.44
C SER A 187 -7.89 22.03 -9.76
N MET A 188 -6.83 21.60 -10.46
CA MET A 188 -5.73 22.43 -10.93
C MET A 188 -6.04 23.18 -12.24
N GLY A 189 -7.22 22.97 -12.82
CA GLY A 189 -7.65 23.61 -14.06
C GLY A 189 -6.80 23.19 -15.26
N THR A 190 -6.36 24.17 -16.06
CA THR A 190 -5.61 23.95 -17.34
C THR A 190 -4.28 23.18 -17.15
N LEU A 191 -3.65 23.29 -16.00
CA LEU A 191 -2.39 22.59 -15.71
C LEU A 191 -2.61 21.14 -15.22
N GLY A 192 -3.81 20.83 -14.78
CA GLY A 192 -4.16 19.52 -14.23
C GLY A 192 -3.81 18.33 -15.11
N PRO A 193 -4.16 18.30 -16.39
CA PRO A 193 -3.81 17.19 -17.29
C PRO A 193 -2.30 16.96 -17.42
N ILE A 194 -1.51 18.04 -17.45
CA ILE A 194 -0.05 17.94 -17.55
C ILE A 194 0.53 17.28 -16.29
N PHE A 195 0.12 17.76 -15.11
CA PHE A 195 0.55 17.16 -13.84
C PHE A 195 0.05 15.73 -13.68
N GLY A 196 -1.16 15.43 -14.11
CA GLY A 196 -1.73 14.09 -14.08
C GLY A 196 -0.95 13.10 -14.94
N ILE A 197 -0.64 13.46 -16.20
CA ILE A 197 0.17 12.62 -17.08
C ILE A 197 1.56 12.39 -16.50
N LEU A 198 2.24 13.45 -16.01
CA LEU A 198 3.56 13.35 -15.40
C LEU A 198 3.53 12.45 -14.17
N PHE A 199 2.56 12.64 -13.27
CA PHE A 199 2.42 11.86 -12.06
C PHE A 199 2.22 10.37 -12.36
N TYR A 200 1.24 10.01 -13.21
CA TYR A 200 0.99 8.60 -13.52
C TYR A 200 2.12 7.97 -14.32
N LEU A 201 2.81 8.71 -15.18
CA LEU A 201 4.00 8.22 -15.86
C LEU A 201 5.12 7.86 -14.85
N LEU A 202 5.35 8.71 -13.86
CA LEU A 202 6.32 8.45 -12.81
C LEU A 202 5.92 7.28 -11.91
N VAL A 203 4.63 7.14 -11.59
CA VAL A 203 4.08 5.98 -10.85
C VAL A 203 4.31 4.69 -11.64
N VAL A 204 4.08 4.69 -12.96
CA VAL A 204 4.34 3.53 -13.82
C VAL A 204 5.83 3.17 -13.82
N PHE A 205 6.74 4.12 -13.92
CA PHE A 205 8.18 3.85 -13.84
C PHE A 205 8.59 3.29 -12.46
N ALA A 206 8.02 3.79 -11.38
CA ALA A 206 8.26 3.26 -10.05
C ALA A 206 7.75 1.81 -9.93
N ALA A 207 6.54 1.53 -10.44
CA ALA A 207 5.96 0.19 -10.44
C ALA A 207 6.78 -0.82 -11.25
N ILE A 208 7.26 -0.43 -12.45
CA ILE A 208 8.11 -1.28 -13.30
C ILE A 208 9.43 -1.60 -12.59
N SER A 209 10.08 -0.61 -11.97
CA SER A 209 11.34 -0.83 -11.25
C SER A 209 11.17 -1.80 -10.08
N SER A 210 10.09 -1.66 -9.31
CA SER A 210 9.75 -2.57 -8.21
C SER A 210 9.44 -3.98 -8.71
N SER A 211 8.66 -4.09 -9.80
CA SER A 211 8.32 -5.40 -10.40
C SER A 211 9.55 -6.16 -10.88
N ILE A 212 10.51 -5.47 -11.50
CA ILE A 212 11.79 -6.07 -11.93
C ILE A 212 12.57 -6.55 -10.71
N SER A 213 12.63 -5.77 -9.65
CA SER A 213 13.34 -6.11 -8.42
C SER A 213 12.74 -7.34 -7.74
N LEU A 214 11.41 -7.42 -7.63
CA LEU A 214 10.72 -8.58 -7.05
C LEU A 214 10.91 -9.85 -7.89
N LEU A 215 10.86 -9.72 -9.22
CA LEU A 215 11.11 -10.84 -10.14
C LEU A 215 12.54 -11.36 -9.99
N GLU A 216 13.52 -10.46 -9.80
CA GLU A 216 14.93 -10.82 -9.61
C GLU A 216 15.14 -11.73 -8.39
N VAL A 217 14.44 -11.49 -7.30
CA VAL A 217 14.52 -12.33 -6.08
C VAL A 217 14.21 -13.79 -6.40
N ILE A 218 13.14 -14.03 -7.14
CA ILE A 218 12.72 -15.37 -7.56
C ILE A 218 13.74 -15.98 -8.52
N VAL A 219 14.15 -15.21 -9.54
CA VAL A 219 15.04 -15.67 -10.60
C VAL A 219 16.43 -16.00 -10.06
N ALA A 220 16.99 -15.15 -9.18
CA ALA A 220 18.31 -15.34 -8.58
C ALA A 220 18.39 -16.69 -7.83
N HIS A 221 17.37 -17.02 -7.02
CA HIS A 221 17.31 -18.29 -6.34
C HIS A 221 17.44 -19.51 -7.27
N PHE A 222 16.65 -19.52 -8.36
CA PHE A 222 16.68 -20.63 -9.32
C PHE A 222 17.94 -20.68 -10.15
N VAL A 223 18.53 -19.53 -10.49
CA VAL A 223 19.79 -19.43 -11.22
C VAL A 223 20.94 -19.95 -10.37
N ASP A 224 21.02 -19.55 -9.10
CA ASP A 224 22.08 -19.99 -8.20
C ASP A 224 21.99 -21.50 -7.93
N LYS A 225 20.77 -22.01 -7.72
CA LYS A 225 20.55 -23.45 -7.60
C LYS A 225 21.01 -24.22 -8.85
N ALA A 226 20.65 -23.73 -10.05
CA ALA A 226 21.08 -24.36 -11.30
C ALA A 226 22.59 -24.31 -11.50
N ARG A 227 23.24 -23.24 -11.04
CA ARG A 227 24.71 -23.09 -11.08
C ARG A 227 25.40 -24.10 -10.16
N ILE A 228 24.89 -24.26 -8.92
CA ILE A 228 25.40 -25.26 -7.98
C ILE A 228 25.24 -26.68 -8.53
N GLU A 229 24.12 -26.97 -9.19
CA GLU A 229 23.84 -28.26 -9.83
C GLU A 229 24.61 -28.48 -11.16
N GLY A 230 25.45 -27.53 -11.58
CA GLY A 230 26.24 -27.66 -12.82
C GLY A 230 25.42 -27.57 -14.14
N LYS A 231 24.17 -27.08 -14.06
CA LYS A 231 23.24 -27.01 -15.21
C LYS A 231 23.46 -25.81 -16.13
N GLY A 232 24.49 -25.01 -15.87
CA GLY A 232 24.82 -23.78 -16.61
C GLY A 232 23.83 -22.61 -16.36
N ASP A 233 24.09 -21.48 -17.02
CA ASP A 233 23.26 -20.28 -16.85
C ASP A 233 21.96 -20.40 -17.66
N LYS A 234 20.85 -20.59 -16.96
CA LYS A 234 19.49 -20.68 -17.53
C LYS A 234 18.63 -19.47 -17.14
N ARG A 235 19.23 -18.32 -16.84
CA ARG A 235 18.55 -17.12 -16.39
C ARG A 235 17.34 -16.75 -17.25
N LYS A 236 17.50 -16.68 -18.57
CA LYS A 236 16.40 -16.35 -19.51
C LYS A 236 15.19 -17.30 -19.33
N LYS A 237 15.45 -18.60 -19.17
CA LYS A 237 14.40 -19.60 -18.99
C LYS A 237 13.65 -19.38 -17.67
N TYR A 238 14.36 -19.18 -16.56
CA TYR A 238 13.74 -18.97 -15.25
C TYR A 238 12.99 -17.65 -15.18
N THR A 239 13.53 -16.57 -15.80
CA THR A 239 12.83 -15.29 -15.91
C THR A 239 11.51 -15.42 -16.65
N LEU A 240 11.49 -16.12 -17.79
CA LEU A 240 10.27 -16.33 -18.57
C LEU A 240 9.21 -17.14 -17.79
N ILE A 241 9.64 -18.22 -17.12
CA ILE A 241 8.72 -19.05 -16.33
C ILE A 241 8.15 -18.25 -15.16
N ALA A 242 8.99 -17.54 -14.40
CA ALA A 242 8.55 -16.74 -13.28
C ALA A 242 7.61 -15.60 -13.73
N ALA A 243 7.97 -14.89 -14.81
CA ALA A 243 7.11 -13.84 -15.36
C ALA A 243 5.76 -14.38 -15.86
N ALA A 244 5.74 -15.58 -16.48
CA ALA A 244 4.49 -16.20 -16.91
C ALA A 244 3.59 -16.59 -15.72
N LEU A 245 4.15 -17.16 -14.65
CA LEU A 245 3.40 -17.52 -13.45
C LEU A 245 2.82 -16.30 -12.74
N VAL A 246 3.64 -15.24 -12.55
CA VAL A 246 3.18 -13.98 -11.99
C VAL A 246 2.12 -13.34 -12.88
N GLY A 247 2.32 -13.36 -14.20
CA GLY A 247 1.37 -12.85 -15.19
C GLY A 247 0.00 -13.54 -15.11
N LEU A 248 -0.04 -14.86 -14.92
CA LEU A 248 -1.30 -15.59 -14.71
C LEU A 248 -2.03 -15.11 -13.44
N GLY A 249 -1.29 -14.90 -12.34
CA GLY A 249 -1.87 -14.31 -11.12
C GLY A 249 -2.43 -12.92 -11.36
N CYS A 250 -1.69 -12.07 -12.09
CA CYS A 250 -2.17 -10.73 -12.46
C CYS A 250 -3.43 -10.75 -13.33
N ILE A 251 -3.54 -11.69 -14.28
CA ILE A 251 -4.75 -11.84 -15.10
C ILE A 251 -5.97 -12.15 -14.22
N LEU A 252 -5.81 -13.01 -13.22
CA LEU A 252 -6.89 -13.32 -12.28
C LEU A 252 -7.35 -12.08 -11.50
N VAL A 253 -6.42 -11.31 -10.96
CA VAL A 253 -6.70 -10.05 -10.24
C VAL A 253 -7.38 -9.03 -11.16
N CYS A 254 -6.88 -8.88 -12.39
CA CYS A 254 -7.49 -7.97 -13.36
C CYS A 254 -8.90 -8.41 -13.78
N ALA A 255 -9.12 -9.71 -13.98
CA ALA A 255 -10.43 -10.25 -14.35
C ALA A 255 -11.46 -10.10 -13.24
N ASP A 256 -11.04 -10.09 -11.98
CA ASP A 256 -11.89 -9.85 -10.83
C ASP A 256 -12.42 -8.41 -10.73
N CYS A 257 -11.73 -7.44 -11.33
CA CYS A 257 -12.11 -6.01 -11.33
C CYS A 257 -12.44 -5.49 -9.91
N LEU A 258 -11.60 -5.78 -8.93
CA LEU A 258 -11.80 -5.40 -7.52
C LEU A 258 -13.14 -5.92 -6.97
N GLY A 259 -13.43 -7.20 -7.17
CA GLY A 259 -14.60 -7.88 -6.65
C GLY A 259 -15.90 -7.67 -7.44
N SER A 260 -15.87 -6.86 -8.51
CA SER A 260 -17.09 -6.52 -9.26
C SER A 260 -17.53 -7.55 -10.31
N SER A 261 -16.64 -8.48 -10.68
CA SER A 261 -16.91 -9.47 -11.74
C SER A 261 -17.60 -10.75 -11.25
N GLY A 262 -17.80 -10.90 -9.93
CA GLY A 262 -18.44 -12.07 -9.34
C GLY A 262 -17.53 -13.29 -9.16
N ILE A 263 -16.24 -13.20 -9.48
CA ILE A 263 -15.23 -14.26 -9.28
C ILE A 263 -14.37 -14.05 -8.04
N ALA A 264 -14.74 -13.11 -7.16
CA ALA A 264 -14.03 -12.86 -5.91
C ALA A 264 -13.97 -14.12 -5.02
N PRO A 265 -12.95 -14.26 -4.17
CA PRO A 265 -12.85 -15.40 -3.26
C PRO A 265 -14.10 -15.64 -2.42
N ALA A 266 -14.76 -14.58 -1.95
CA ALA A 266 -16.01 -14.68 -1.20
C ALA A 266 -17.14 -15.34 -1.99
N ASN A 267 -17.25 -15.01 -3.28
CA ASN A 267 -18.29 -15.59 -4.16
C ASN A 267 -18.00 -17.06 -4.45
N ILE A 268 -16.74 -17.41 -4.69
CA ILE A 268 -16.34 -18.81 -4.96
C ILE A 268 -16.52 -19.69 -3.71
N LEU A 269 -16.20 -19.15 -2.53
CA LEU A 269 -16.28 -19.88 -1.26
C LEU A 269 -17.66 -19.76 -0.60
N ASN A 270 -18.62 -19.07 -1.21
CA ASN A 270 -19.96 -18.80 -0.67
C ASN A 270 -19.92 -18.21 0.76
N ILE A 271 -19.04 -17.23 1.00
CA ILE A 271 -18.91 -16.55 2.30
C ILE A 271 -19.99 -15.47 2.37
N ALA A 272 -20.97 -15.64 3.25
CA ALA A 272 -22.11 -14.72 3.38
C ALA A 272 -21.70 -13.32 3.89
N GLU A 273 -20.71 -13.26 4.80
CA GLU A 273 -20.15 -12.02 5.31
C GLU A 273 -18.63 -11.99 5.02
N PRO A 274 -18.21 -11.56 3.82
CA PRO A 274 -16.82 -11.57 3.47
C PRO A 274 -16.02 -10.59 4.32
N LYS A 275 -14.96 -11.09 4.95
CA LYS A 275 -13.93 -10.24 5.53
C LYS A 275 -13.13 -9.58 4.40
N ASN A 276 -12.43 -8.49 4.69
CA ASN A 276 -11.68 -7.71 3.69
C ASN A 276 -10.82 -8.58 2.77
N TRP A 277 -10.12 -9.59 3.30
CA TRP A 277 -9.26 -10.50 2.53
C TRP A 277 -10.00 -11.34 1.47
N ALA A 278 -11.30 -11.49 1.57
CA ALA A 278 -12.12 -12.26 0.62
C ALA A 278 -12.92 -11.38 -0.33
N ALA A 279 -12.83 -10.06 -0.19
CA ALA A 279 -13.61 -9.11 -0.98
C ALA A 279 -13.22 -9.12 -2.46
N ASP A 280 -11.95 -9.28 -2.75
CA ASP A 280 -11.39 -9.41 -4.09
C ASP A 280 -10.07 -10.22 -4.08
N TRP A 281 -9.56 -10.55 -5.26
CA TRP A 281 -8.31 -11.31 -5.39
C TRP A 281 -7.07 -10.48 -5.04
N LEU A 282 -7.12 -9.16 -5.16
CA LEU A 282 -6.02 -8.29 -4.74
C LEU A 282 -5.86 -8.36 -3.22
N ASP A 283 -6.95 -8.13 -2.48
CA ASP A 283 -6.97 -8.19 -1.01
C ASP A 283 -6.63 -9.61 -0.49
N PHE A 284 -7.01 -10.67 -1.22
CA PHE A 284 -6.65 -12.03 -0.89
C PHE A 284 -5.12 -12.26 -0.94
N TRP A 285 -4.48 -11.88 -2.04
CA TRP A 285 -3.04 -12.04 -2.19
C TRP A 285 -2.27 -11.15 -1.22
N ASP A 286 -2.79 -9.96 -0.96
CA ASP A 286 -2.24 -9.04 0.03
C ASP A 286 -2.27 -9.63 1.43
N ALA A 287 -3.43 -10.09 1.90
CA ALA A 287 -3.58 -10.74 3.20
C ALA A 287 -2.70 -12.00 3.36
N LEU A 288 -2.54 -12.78 2.29
CA LEU A 288 -1.69 -13.96 2.29
C LEU A 288 -0.21 -13.58 2.37
N SER A 289 0.24 -12.61 1.56
CA SER A 289 1.64 -12.21 1.49
C SER A 289 2.06 -11.37 2.69
N GLU A 290 1.40 -10.25 2.95
CA GLU A 290 1.74 -9.33 4.04
C GLU A 290 1.33 -9.87 5.41
N GLY A 291 0.13 -10.45 5.49
CA GLY A 291 -0.41 -10.90 6.76
C GLY A 291 0.22 -12.20 7.29
N ILE A 292 0.69 -13.08 6.41
CA ILE A 292 1.16 -14.42 6.79
C ILE A 292 2.58 -14.71 6.31
N MET A 293 2.83 -14.64 5.00
CA MET A 293 4.07 -15.18 4.44
C MET A 293 5.31 -14.37 4.83
N MET A 294 5.23 -13.05 4.79
CA MET A 294 6.36 -12.18 5.13
C MET A 294 6.72 -12.22 6.62
N PRO A 295 5.77 -12.07 7.58
CA PRO A 295 6.09 -12.23 9.00
C PRO A 295 6.66 -13.61 9.34
N LEU A 296 6.11 -14.67 8.75
CA LEU A 296 6.61 -16.02 8.92
C LEU A 296 8.04 -16.17 8.35
N GLY A 297 8.28 -15.64 7.15
CA GLY A 297 9.61 -15.65 6.53
C GLY A 297 10.64 -14.89 7.36
N ALA A 298 10.27 -13.72 7.91
CA ALA A 298 11.13 -12.96 8.79
C ALA A 298 11.45 -13.73 10.10
N LEU A 299 10.43 -14.37 10.69
CA LEU A 299 10.61 -15.21 11.87
C LEU A 299 11.59 -16.36 11.59
N LEU A 300 11.40 -17.07 10.47
CA LEU A 300 12.29 -18.18 10.08
C LEU A 300 13.71 -17.70 9.83
N MET A 301 13.91 -16.53 9.21
CA MET A 301 15.24 -15.93 9.05
C MET A 301 15.88 -15.58 10.40
N CYS A 302 15.12 -15.01 11.34
CA CYS A 302 15.64 -14.74 12.69
C CYS A 302 16.04 -16.01 13.42
N LEU A 303 15.25 -17.08 13.29
CA LEU A 303 15.59 -18.38 13.89
C LEU A 303 16.86 -18.99 13.26
N MET A 304 16.99 -18.92 11.94
CA MET A 304 18.17 -19.39 11.22
C MET A 304 19.44 -18.63 11.68
N ILE A 305 19.37 -17.31 11.75
CA ILE A 305 20.49 -16.47 12.19
C ILE A 305 20.84 -16.76 13.66
N GLY A 306 19.82 -16.87 14.53
CA GLY A 306 20.05 -17.05 15.96
C GLY A 306 20.59 -18.44 16.35
N TRP A 307 20.22 -19.50 15.62
CA TRP A 307 20.55 -20.86 15.99
C TRP A 307 21.56 -21.54 15.07
N GLU A 308 21.55 -21.25 13.77
CA GLU A 308 22.35 -21.96 12.78
C GLU A 308 23.58 -21.16 12.34
N VAL A 309 23.41 -19.88 12.01
CA VAL A 309 24.50 -19.00 11.55
C VAL A 309 25.29 -18.43 12.72
N GLY A 310 24.61 -18.08 13.80
CA GLY A 310 25.17 -17.44 14.99
C GLY A 310 25.19 -15.90 14.90
N PRO A 311 24.87 -15.20 16.00
CA PRO A 311 24.84 -13.74 16.04
C PRO A 311 26.22 -13.09 15.86
N GLU A 312 27.29 -13.77 16.17
CA GLU A 312 28.68 -13.32 15.96
C GLU A 312 28.98 -13.03 14.50
N PHE A 313 28.50 -13.86 13.57
CA PHE A 313 28.67 -13.65 12.13
C PHE A 313 28.07 -12.32 11.67
N VAL A 314 26.85 -12.02 12.12
CA VAL A 314 26.17 -10.75 11.77
C VAL A 314 26.91 -9.55 12.37
N LYS A 315 27.45 -9.70 13.58
CA LYS A 315 28.23 -8.67 14.23
C LYS A 315 29.55 -8.40 13.49
N GLU A 316 30.27 -9.43 13.10
CA GLU A 316 31.51 -9.29 12.33
C GLU A 316 31.30 -8.62 10.99
N GLU A 317 30.25 -8.97 10.24
CA GLU A 317 29.91 -8.32 8.97
C GLU A 317 29.53 -6.85 9.16
N ALA A 318 28.79 -6.52 10.21
CA ALA A 318 28.44 -5.15 10.53
C ALA A 318 29.66 -4.30 10.94
N GLU A 319 30.60 -4.88 11.71
CA GLU A 319 31.83 -4.23 12.15
C GLU A 319 32.84 -4.08 11.02
N GLN A 320 32.95 -5.02 10.09
CA GLN A 320 33.83 -4.89 8.91
C GLN A 320 33.45 -3.67 8.08
N SER A 321 32.18 -3.39 7.89
CA SER A 321 31.71 -2.22 7.16
C SER A 321 32.03 -0.91 7.87
N LEU A 322 32.15 -0.89 9.19
CA LEU A 322 32.52 0.27 10.00
C LEU A 322 34.04 0.49 10.04
N SER A 323 34.83 -0.57 10.13
CA SER A 323 36.31 -0.48 10.24
C SER A 323 36.95 0.06 8.95
N LEU A 324 36.38 -0.26 7.79
CA LEU A 324 36.87 0.24 6.49
C LEU A 324 36.70 1.75 6.31
N ILE A 325 35.76 2.37 7.03
CA ILE A 325 35.55 3.82 6.98
C ILE A 325 36.61 4.58 7.78
N HIS A 326 37.06 4.00 8.92
CA HIS A 326 38.12 4.60 9.72
C HIS A 326 39.52 4.49 9.09
N ILE A 327 39.73 3.59 8.13
CA ILE A 327 41.00 3.44 7.40
C ILE A 327 41.09 4.41 6.21
N SER A 328 39.97 4.94 5.72
CA SER A 328 39.93 5.84 4.56
C SER A 328 39.91 7.33 4.90
N GLU A 329 39.96 7.72 6.17
CA GLU A 329 40.21 9.10 6.58
C GLU A 329 41.70 9.31 6.80
N PRO A 330 42.39 10.21 5.99
CA PRO A 330 43.78 10.54 6.15
C PRO A 330 44.00 11.42 7.38
#